data_392c889283fe97b152f1151f18a0387f
#
_entry.id   392c889283fe97b152f1151f18a0387f
#
_cell.length_a   1.000
_cell.length_b   1.000
_cell.length_c   1.000
_cell.angle_alpha   90.00
_cell.angle_beta   90.00
_cell.angle_gamma   90.00
#
_symmetry.space_group_name_H-M   'P 1'
#
loop_
_entity.id
_entity.type
_entity.pdbx_description
1 polymer ?
#
loop_
_entity_poly.entity_id
_entity_poly.type
_entity_poly.pdbx_seq_one_letter_code
_entity_poly.pdbx_strand_id
1 'polypeptide(L)'
;MGELNQVADGVWVRQSEWVWTNSIVVRTDDGLILVDPGIHGVELNQLVDDLDRLGMPVVAGFSTHPHWDHLLWHPRFGDVPRYATPAGAHAASEARERAQKMAAESASGIPLELIGLVTPLPADGGPVPGEIVEHQAHAIGHAAVLLADRGVLLAGDMLSDVLIPLLDPRRPGQVGAYETALDRLGEAARHVDVLVPGHGAVAEGPEVAARLAADHAYIDALRRGEEPVDARLGQDWLSGIHQSNLEQARSSTG
;
A
#
# COMPACT_ATOMS: atom_id res chain seq x y z
N MET A 1 -4.61 20.02 0.35
CA MET A 1 -4.45 19.04 1.47
C MET A 1 -5.77 18.28 1.60
N GLY A 2 -5.71 16.95 1.48
CA GLY A 2 -6.90 16.10 1.51
C GLY A 2 -7.60 16.14 2.88
N GLU A 3 -8.92 16.12 2.89
CA GLU A 3 -9.72 15.83 4.09
C GLU A 3 -9.79 14.31 4.29
N LEU A 4 -10.12 13.87 5.51
CA LEU A 4 -10.43 12.48 5.79
C LEU A 4 -11.84 12.17 5.26
N ASN A 5 -11.92 11.41 4.16
CA ASN A 5 -13.16 11.11 3.46
C ASN A 5 -13.61 9.68 3.74
N GLN A 6 -14.87 9.49 4.07
CA GLN A 6 -15.44 8.16 4.22
C GLN A 6 -15.73 7.55 2.85
N VAL A 7 -15.13 6.39 2.56
CA VAL A 7 -15.26 5.68 1.29
C VAL A 7 -16.17 4.45 1.38
N ALA A 8 -16.36 3.92 2.60
CA ALA A 8 -17.33 2.87 2.92
C ALA A 8 -17.69 2.94 4.40
N ASP A 9 -18.66 2.16 4.88
CA ASP A 9 -19.01 2.17 6.31
C ASP A 9 -17.80 1.79 7.18
N GLY A 10 -17.40 2.73 8.05
CA GLY A 10 -16.25 2.56 8.93
C GLY A 10 -14.89 2.48 8.23
N VAL A 11 -14.78 2.97 6.98
CA VAL A 11 -13.51 3.09 6.24
C VAL A 11 -13.35 4.50 5.72
N TRP A 12 -12.25 5.14 6.10
CA TRP A 12 -11.91 6.50 5.66
C TRP A 12 -10.53 6.52 5.02
N VAL A 13 -10.34 7.43 4.08
CA VAL A 13 -9.09 7.67 3.38
C VAL A 13 -8.72 9.14 3.45
N ARG A 14 -7.46 9.42 3.79
CA ARG A 14 -6.84 10.73 3.67
C ARG A 14 -5.70 10.63 2.66
N GLN A 15 -5.78 11.40 1.59
CA GLN A 15 -4.75 11.39 0.54
C GLN A 15 -3.72 12.51 0.78
N SER A 16 -2.44 12.14 0.70
CA SER A 16 -1.30 13.05 0.71
C SER A 16 -1.14 13.76 -0.64
N GLU A 17 -0.53 14.94 -0.63
CA GLU A 17 -0.05 15.59 -1.87
C GLU A 17 1.22 14.91 -2.43
N TRP A 18 1.95 14.16 -1.59
CA TRP A 18 3.14 13.42 -2.00
C TRP A 18 2.76 12.11 -2.69
N VAL A 19 2.90 12.08 -4.01
CA VAL A 19 2.62 10.90 -4.86
C VAL A 19 1.24 10.28 -4.56
N TRP A 20 0.27 11.11 -4.12
CA TRP A 20 -1.11 10.69 -3.80
C TRP A 20 -1.19 9.48 -2.85
N THR A 21 -0.26 9.38 -1.87
CA THR A 21 -0.26 8.30 -0.87
C THR A 21 -1.51 8.35 -0.02
N ASN A 22 -2.10 7.20 0.24
CA ASN A 22 -3.34 7.07 1.01
C ASN A 22 -3.08 6.57 2.44
N SER A 23 -3.43 7.38 3.43
CA SER A 23 -3.57 6.95 4.82
C SER A 23 -4.99 6.44 5.04
N ILE A 24 -5.14 5.24 5.57
CA ILE A 24 -6.45 4.60 5.69
C ILE A 24 -6.78 4.39 7.16
N VAL A 25 -8.04 4.66 7.52
CA VAL A 25 -8.58 4.45 8.87
C VAL A 25 -9.71 3.44 8.78
N VAL A 26 -9.63 2.37 9.56
CA VAL A 26 -10.65 1.32 9.60
C VAL A 26 -11.22 1.22 11.01
N ARG A 27 -12.55 1.36 11.14
CA ARG A 27 -13.26 1.17 12.41
C ARG A 27 -13.42 -0.32 12.73
N THR A 28 -13.14 -0.67 13.97
CA THR A 28 -13.45 -1.98 14.57
C THR A 28 -14.31 -1.77 15.82
N ASP A 29 -14.74 -2.85 16.45
CA ASP A 29 -15.49 -2.78 17.72
C ASP A 29 -14.64 -2.19 18.86
N ASP A 30 -13.32 -2.41 18.83
CA ASP A 30 -12.38 -1.99 19.86
C ASP A 30 -11.82 -0.56 19.64
N GLY A 31 -11.92 -0.01 18.41
CA GLY A 31 -11.37 1.29 18.06
C GLY A 31 -10.99 1.41 16.59
N LEU A 32 -9.98 2.21 16.31
CA LEU A 32 -9.49 2.49 14.95
C LEU A 32 -8.19 1.75 14.66
N ILE A 33 -8.11 1.15 13.49
CA ILE A 33 -6.86 0.63 12.92
C ILE A 33 -6.38 1.62 11.87
N LEU A 34 -5.10 2.02 11.94
CA LEU A 34 -4.47 2.84 10.92
C LEU A 34 -3.71 1.94 9.94
N VAL A 35 -3.97 2.09 8.65
CA VAL A 35 -3.23 1.39 7.59
C VAL A 35 -2.43 2.43 6.81
N ASP A 36 -1.11 2.22 6.74
CA ASP A 36 -0.15 3.05 6.00
C ASP A 36 -0.28 4.57 6.29
N PRO A 37 -0.27 5.03 7.55
CA PRO A 37 -0.40 6.45 7.85
C PRO A 37 0.85 7.23 7.41
N GLY A 38 0.68 8.31 6.71
CA GLY A 38 1.81 9.16 6.27
C GLY A 38 1.30 10.36 5.48
N ILE A 39 2.09 11.27 4.93
CA ILE A 39 3.55 11.26 4.64
C ILE A 39 4.27 12.35 5.44
N HIS A 40 3.89 13.64 5.24
CA HIS A 40 4.54 14.77 5.91
C HIS A 40 4.05 14.91 7.36
N GLY A 41 4.90 15.44 8.24
CA GLY A 41 4.54 15.66 9.63
C GLY A 41 3.30 16.56 9.81
N VAL A 42 3.07 17.52 8.91
CA VAL A 42 1.85 18.32 8.91
C VAL A 42 0.61 17.48 8.61
N GLU A 43 0.70 16.53 7.67
CA GLU A 43 -0.40 15.63 7.31
C GLU A 43 -0.67 14.62 8.42
N LEU A 44 0.38 14.08 9.05
CA LEU A 44 0.27 13.22 10.24
C LEU A 44 -0.44 13.94 11.39
N ASN A 45 -0.11 15.21 11.66
CA ASN A 45 -0.81 16.01 12.67
C ASN A 45 -2.28 16.24 12.31
N GLN A 46 -2.57 16.52 11.05
CA GLN A 46 -3.95 16.67 10.59
C GLN A 46 -4.74 15.36 10.68
N LEU A 47 -4.12 14.22 10.39
CA LEU A 47 -4.74 12.91 10.59
C LEU A 47 -5.07 12.69 12.08
N VAL A 48 -4.18 13.09 13.00
CA VAL A 48 -4.50 13.06 14.45
C VAL A 48 -5.76 13.86 14.76
N ASP A 49 -5.84 15.09 14.24
CA ASP A 49 -7.01 15.96 14.48
C ASP A 49 -8.30 15.38 13.85
N ASP A 50 -8.18 14.64 12.73
CA ASP A 50 -9.29 13.89 12.14
C ASP A 50 -9.74 12.72 13.04
N LEU A 51 -8.77 11.95 13.58
CA LEU A 51 -9.05 10.83 14.50
C LEU A 51 -9.71 11.32 15.81
N ASP A 52 -9.24 12.44 16.35
CA ASP A 52 -9.85 13.09 17.52
C ASP A 52 -11.34 13.42 17.27
N ARG A 53 -11.69 13.83 16.03
CA ARG A 53 -13.09 14.09 15.64
C ARG A 53 -13.93 12.83 15.49
N LEU A 54 -13.32 11.70 15.09
CA LEU A 54 -14.01 10.41 15.09
C LEU A 54 -14.33 9.91 16.51
N GLY A 55 -13.61 10.38 17.52
CA GLY A 55 -13.87 10.13 18.93
C GLY A 55 -13.65 8.68 19.38
N MET A 56 -12.87 7.92 18.64
CA MET A 56 -12.49 6.54 18.94
C MET A 56 -10.98 6.42 19.10
N PRO A 57 -10.48 5.60 20.05
CA PRO A 57 -9.03 5.39 20.21
C PRO A 57 -8.45 4.63 19.02
N VAL A 58 -7.21 4.95 18.64
CA VAL A 58 -6.39 4.07 17.80
C VAL A 58 -5.97 2.88 18.66
N VAL A 59 -6.16 1.66 18.17
CA VAL A 59 -5.85 0.42 18.89
C VAL A 59 -4.73 -0.38 18.23
N ALA A 60 -4.47 -0.18 16.94
CA ALA A 60 -3.32 -0.75 16.25
C ALA A 60 -3.00 0.00 14.94
N GLY A 61 -1.82 -0.32 14.38
CA GLY A 61 -1.44 0.02 13.01
C GLY A 61 -1.17 -1.21 12.18
N PHE A 62 -1.32 -1.09 10.87
CA PHE A 62 -0.91 -2.10 9.89
C PHE A 62 -0.15 -1.43 8.74
N SER A 63 0.98 -1.99 8.34
CA SER A 63 1.73 -1.59 7.15
C SER A 63 1.58 -2.65 6.08
N THR A 64 1.09 -2.26 4.91
CA THR A 64 0.85 -3.18 3.79
C THR A 64 2.15 -3.77 3.26
N HIS A 65 3.24 -3.01 3.30
CA HIS A 65 4.55 -3.46 2.83
C HIS A 65 5.70 -2.60 3.41
N PRO A 66 6.98 -3.04 3.29
CA PRO A 66 8.11 -2.42 3.99
C PRO A 66 8.77 -1.25 3.24
N HIS A 67 8.06 -0.49 2.39
CA HIS A 67 8.56 0.78 1.88
C HIS A 67 8.39 1.88 2.93
N TRP A 68 9.30 2.87 2.90
CA TRP A 68 9.41 3.85 3.98
C TRP A 68 8.14 4.67 4.20
N ASP A 69 7.42 5.00 3.12
CA ASP A 69 6.21 5.79 3.08
C ASP A 69 4.95 5.05 3.61
N HIS A 70 5.07 3.73 3.82
CA HIS A 70 4.05 2.89 4.46
C HIS A 70 4.44 2.46 5.89
N LEU A 71 5.60 2.90 6.38
CA LEU A 71 6.14 2.54 7.71
C LEU A 71 6.11 3.69 8.72
N LEU A 72 5.41 4.79 8.40
CA LEU A 72 5.37 6.00 9.20
C LEU A 72 4.48 5.84 10.43
N TRP A 73 4.74 6.64 11.45
CA TRP A 73 3.91 6.71 12.66
C TRP A 73 4.05 8.07 13.33
N HIS A 74 3.03 8.48 14.08
CA HIS A 74 3.07 9.71 14.85
C HIS A 74 2.85 9.40 16.35
N PRO A 75 3.56 10.06 17.30
CA PRO A 75 3.42 9.78 18.73
C PRO A 75 1.98 9.93 19.26
N ARG A 76 1.22 10.87 18.71
CA ARG A 76 -0.19 11.10 19.10
C ARG A 76 -1.16 10.01 18.62
N PHE A 77 -0.75 9.09 17.76
CA PHE A 77 -1.56 7.89 17.47
C PHE A 77 -1.56 6.89 18.62
N GLY A 78 -0.69 7.08 19.61
CA GLY A 78 -0.55 6.23 20.78
C GLY A 78 0.57 5.21 20.68
N ASP A 79 0.92 4.65 21.85
CA ASP A 79 1.84 3.52 21.97
C ASP A 79 1.06 2.21 21.84
N VAL A 80 0.68 1.89 20.62
CA VAL A 80 -0.13 0.71 20.27
C VAL A 80 0.65 -0.23 19.35
N PRO A 81 0.28 -1.51 19.29
CA PRO A 81 0.92 -2.46 18.39
C PRO A 81 0.82 -2.02 16.92
N ARG A 82 1.91 -2.19 16.19
CA ARG A 82 1.97 -1.94 14.75
C ARG A 82 2.42 -3.21 14.06
N TYR A 83 1.68 -3.63 13.06
CA TYR A 83 1.86 -4.92 12.41
C TYR A 83 2.22 -4.77 10.93
N ALA A 84 2.87 -5.80 10.42
CA ALA A 84 3.01 -6.12 9.01
C ALA A 84 2.95 -7.64 8.88
N THR A 85 2.90 -8.18 7.67
CA THR A 85 3.08 -9.63 7.49
C THR A 85 4.41 -10.08 8.11
N PRO A 86 4.59 -11.34 8.49
CA PRO A 86 5.86 -11.80 9.06
C PRO A 86 7.07 -11.49 8.15
N ALA A 87 6.92 -11.67 6.84
CA ALA A 87 7.98 -11.34 5.89
C ALA A 87 8.19 -9.82 5.76
N GLY A 88 7.11 -9.04 5.74
CA GLY A 88 7.16 -7.57 5.70
C GLY A 88 7.80 -6.97 6.95
N ALA A 89 7.45 -7.47 8.14
CA ALA A 89 8.04 -7.01 9.40
C ALA A 89 9.55 -7.29 9.47
N HIS A 90 9.97 -8.48 9.01
CA HIS A 90 11.39 -8.81 8.93
C HIS A 90 12.13 -7.86 7.98
N ALA A 91 11.61 -7.68 6.76
CA ALA A 91 12.19 -6.78 5.76
C ALA A 91 12.22 -5.30 6.24
N ALA A 92 11.18 -4.84 6.93
CA ALA A 92 11.14 -3.50 7.53
C ALA A 92 12.24 -3.31 8.59
N SER A 93 12.47 -4.34 9.42
CA SER A 93 13.54 -4.31 10.43
C SER A 93 14.93 -4.25 9.80
N GLU A 94 15.19 -5.07 8.77
CA GLU A 94 16.48 -5.08 8.06
C GLU A 94 16.75 -3.78 7.31
N ALA A 95 15.72 -3.18 6.72
CA ALA A 95 15.85 -1.97 5.90
C ALA A 95 15.63 -0.66 6.69
N ARG A 96 15.46 -0.71 8.02
CA ARG A 96 15.01 0.42 8.84
C ARG A 96 15.86 1.68 8.69
N GLU A 97 17.18 1.56 8.78
CA GLU A 97 18.09 2.72 8.63
C GLU A 97 17.96 3.36 7.23
N ARG A 98 17.82 2.52 6.20
CA ARG A 98 17.60 2.99 4.84
C ARG A 98 16.25 3.70 4.71
N ALA A 99 15.18 3.14 5.30
CA ALA A 99 13.85 3.74 5.32
C ALA A 99 13.87 5.12 6.02
N GLN A 100 14.54 5.23 7.17
CA GLN A 100 14.72 6.50 7.88
C GLN A 100 15.46 7.54 7.04
N LYS A 101 16.52 7.13 6.34
CA LYS A 101 17.27 8.03 5.46
C LYS A 101 16.41 8.53 4.30
N MET A 102 15.71 7.62 3.60
CA MET A 102 14.82 7.99 2.48
C MET A 102 13.70 8.93 2.95
N ALA A 103 13.11 8.64 4.09
CA ALA A 103 12.08 9.48 4.68
C ALA A 103 12.59 10.89 5.02
N ALA A 104 13.79 11.00 5.60
CA ALA A 104 14.42 12.30 5.91
C ALA A 104 14.74 13.14 4.66
N GLU A 105 15.03 12.47 3.54
CA GLU A 105 15.30 13.12 2.25
C GLU A 105 14.02 13.53 1.50
N SER A 106 12.91 12.79 1.71
CA SER A 106 11.69 12.92 0.90
C SER A 106 10.57 13.68 1.61
N ALA A 107 10.52 13.66 2.93
CA ALA A 107 9.44 14.25 3.71
C ALA A 107 9.96 15.04 4.92
N SER A 108 9.17 16.00 5.39
CA SER A 108 9.55 16.89 6.49
C SER A 108 8.71 16.67 7.74
N GLY A 109 9.31 16.88 8.92
CA GLY A 109 8.61 16.91 10.19
C GLY A 109 8.09 15.56 10.68
N ILE A 110 8.65 14.46 10.17
CA ILE A 110 8.29 13.09 10.58
C ILE A 110 9.17 12.63 11.75
N PRO A 111 8.59 11.86 12.72
CA PRO A 111 9.34 11.19 13.78
C PRO A 111 10.14 10.01 13.21
N LEU A 112 11.38 10.26 12.77
CA LEU A 112 12.22 9.24 12.11
C LEU A 112 12.46 8.01 12.99
N GLU A 113 12.54 8.20 14.32
CA GLU A 113 12.72 7.13 15.29
C GLU A 113 11.57 6.12 15.34
N LEU A 114 10.38 6.51 14.87
CA LEU A 114 9.20 5.65 14.85
C LEU A 114 9.04 4.85 13.56
N ILE A 115 9.81 5.16 12.51
CA ILE A 115 9.73 4.49 11.22
C ILE A 115 10.15 3.02 11.35
N GLY A 116 9.36 2.12 10.75
CA GLY A 116 9.66 0.71 10.64
C GLY A 116 9.61 -0.07 11.96
N LEU A 117 9.06 0.51 13.03
CA LEU A 117 8.80 -0.22 14.27
C LEU A 117 7.51 -1.04 14.14
N VAL A 118 7.53 -2.04 13.29
CA VAL A 118 6.42 -2.97 13.08
C VAL A 118 6.80 -4.37 13.54
N THR A 119 5.82 -5.14 13.98
CA THR A 119 5.98 -6.53 14.44
C THR A 119 5.21 -7.49 13.54
N PRO A 120 5.58 -8.78 13.49
CA PRO A 120 4.82 -9.76 12.75
C PRO A 120 3.36 -9.83 13.20
N LEU A 121 2.44 -9.80 12.23
CA LEU A 121 1.03 -10.01 12.50
C LEU A 121 0.83 -11.41 13.12
N PRO A 122 0.05 -11.55 14.21
CA PRO A 122 -0.28 -12.86 14.78
C PRO A 122 -0.95 -13.78 13.76
N ALA A 123 -0.77 -15.09 13.93
CA ALA A 123 -1.29 -16.09 12.99
C ALA A 123 -2.83 -16.12 12.88
N ASP A 124 -3.52 -15.60 13.90
CA ASP A 124 -4.97 -15.45 13.92
C ASP A 124 -5.45 -14.12 13.29
N GLY A 125 -4.55 -13.33 12.71
CA GLY A 125 -4.85 -12.02 12.11
C GLY A 125 -4.82 -10.86 13.12
N GLY A 126 -4.75 -11.14 14.42
CA GLY A 126 -4.71 -10.10 15.47
C GLY A 126 -5.88 -9.10 15.35
N PRO A 127 -5.64 -7.80 15.62
CA PRO A 127 -6.70 -6.79 15.58
C PRO A 127 -7.00 -6.26 14.16
N VAL A 128 -6.23 -6.67 13.13
CA VAL A 128 -6.43 -6.19 11.75
C VAL A 128 -7.70 -6.83 11.19
N PRO A 129 -8.72 -6.04 10.81
CA PRO A 129 -9.97 -6.60 10.34
C PRO A 129 -9.83 -7.16 8.91
N GLY A 130 -10.63 -8.17 8.61
CA GLY A 130 -10.71 -8.74 7.27
C GLY A 130 -9.66 -9.82 6.99
N GLU A 131 -9.55 -10.19 5.71
CA GLU A 131 -8.62 -11.20 5.23
C GLU A 131 -7.34 -10.55 4.71
N ILE A 132 -6.19 -11.08 5.13
CA ILE A 132 -4.88 -10.66 4.64
C ILE A 132 -4.52 -11.45 3.38
N VAL A 133 -4.45 -10.76 2.26
CA VAL A 133 -4.05 -11.33 0.96
C VAL A 133 -2.56 -11.06 0.74
N GLU A 134 -1.71 -11.88 1.35
CA GLU A 134 -0.25 -11.73 1.23
C GLU A 134 0.24 -12.21 -0.13
N HIS A 135 1.18 -11.47 -0.73
CA HIS A 135 1.87 -11.83 -1.97
C HIS A 135 3.30 -11.28 -2.00
N GLN A 136 4.05 -11.63 -3.06
CA GLN A 136 5.46 -11.28 -3.20
C GLN A 136 5.73 -10.32 -4.37
N ALA A 137 4.70 -9.75 -4.97
CA ALA A 137 4.85 -8.67 -5.94
C ALA A 137 5.16 -7.35 -5.25
N HIS A 138 5.73 -6.40 -5.95
CA HIS A 138 6.08 -5.07 -5.49
C HIS A 138 7.14 -5.07 -4.37
N ALA A 139 6.86 -5.70 -3.24
CA ALA A 139 7.76 -5.82 -2.10
C ALA A 139 7.63 -7.18 -1.41
N ILE A 140 8.65 -7.56 -0.62
CA ILE A 140 8.61 -8.78 0.22
C ILE A 140 7.51 -8.63 1.28
N GLY A 141 6.62 -9.63 1.37
CA GLY A 141 5.56 -9.65 2.36
C GLY A 141 4.52 -8.56 2.16
N HIS A 142 4.37 -8.07 0.93
CA HIS A 142 3.28 -7.15 0.60
C HIS A 142 1.93 -7.83 0.82
N ALA A 143 0.98 -7.10 1.36
CA ALA A 143 -0.36 -7.61 1.61
C ALA A 143 -1.44 -6.59 1.26
N ALA A 144 -2.50 -7.08 0.64
CA ALA A 144 -3.77 -6.37 0.63
C ALA A 144 -4.64 -6.81 1.81
N VAL A 145 -5.63 -5.99 2.19
CA VAL A 145 -6.62 -6.30 3.22
C VAL A 145 -8.01 -6.29 2.60
N LEU A 146 -8.66 -7.44 2.57
CA LEU A 146 -10.04 -7.58 2.10
C LEU A 146 -11.01 -7.40 3.26
N LEU A 147 -11.78 -6.32 3.25
CA LEU A 147 -12.89 -6.05 4.16
C LEU A 147 -14.20 -6.49 3.47
N ALA A 148 -14.41 -7.80 3.39
CA ALA A 148 -15.49 -8.40 2.59
C ALA A 148 -16.89 -7.95 3.02
N ASP A 149 -17.11 -7.77 4.33
CA ASP A 149 -18.35 -7.28 4.93
C ASP A 149 -18.68 -5.82 4.56
N ARG A 150 -17.69 -5.07 4.09
CA ARG A 150 -17.80 -3.66 3.68
C ARG A 150 -17.64 -3.46 2.17
N GLY A 151 -17.36 -4.52 1.42
CA GLY A 151 -17.09 -4.45 -0.01
C GLY A 151 -15.85 -3.63 -0.36
N VAL A 152 -14.80 -3.66 0.47
CA VAL A 152 -13.58 -2.84 0.30
C VAL A 152 -12.34 -3.73 0.19
N LEU A 153 -11.46 -3.41 -0.76
CA LEU A 153 -10.10 -3.95 -0.87
C LEU A 153 -9.07 -2.83 -0.67
N LEU A 154 -8.26 -2.93 0.37
CA LEU A 154 -7.09 -2.08 0.59
C LEU A 154 -5.91 -2.76 -0.08
N ALA A 155 -5.43 -2.23 -1.21
CA ALA A 155 -4.54 -2.98 -2.11
C ALA A 155 -3.05 -2.75 -1.87
N GLY A 156 -2.66 -1.83 -0.97
CA GLY A 156 -1.27 -1.35 -0.91
C GLY A 156 -0.85 -0.81 -2.28
N ASP A 157 0.42 -0.94 -2.65
CA ASP A 157 0.96 -0.39 -3.91
C ASP A 157 0.66 -1.24 -5.15
N MET A 158 -0.56 -1.75 -5.20
CA MET A 158 -1.10 -2.48 -6.34
C MET A 158 -2.35 -1.76 -6.86
N LEU A 159 -2.67 -1.96 -8.12
CA LEU A 159 -3.92 -1.50 -8.75
C LEU A 159 -4.10 0.03 -8.72
N SER A 160 -3.01 0.77 -8.80
CA SER A 160 -2.99 2.23 -8.80
C SER A 160 -3.36 2.80 -10.18
N ASP A 161 -3.94 4.02 -10.21
CA ASP A 161 -4.11 4.81 -11.43
C ASP A 161 -2.92 5.71 -11.75
N VAL A 162 -2.03 5.88 -10.79
CA VAL A 162 -0.86 6.76 -10.93
C VAL A 162 0.46 6.00 -10.96
N LEU A 163 0.53 4.81 -10.36
CA LEU A 163 1.71 3.94 -10.38
C LEU A 163 1.52 2.77 -11.35
N ILE A 164 2.55 2.47 -12.13
CA ILE A 164 2.65 1.18 -12.85
C ILE A 164 3.18 0.10 -11.90
N PRO A 165 3.01 -1.20 -12.20
CA PRO A 165 3.69 -2.27 -11.45
C PRO A 165 5.18 -1.99 -11.26
N LEU A 166 5.67 -2.07 -10.03
CA LEU A 166 7.07 -1.88 -9.68
C LEU A 166 7.73 -3.24 -9.45
N LEU A 167 8.58 -3.67 -10.37
CA LEU A 167 9.39 -4.87 -10.23
C LEU A 167 10.64 -4.55 -9.39
N ASP A 168 10.88 -5.25 -8.27
CA ASP A 168 12.09 -5.03 -7.47
C ASP A 168 13.32 -5.60 -8.21
N PRO A 169 14.26 -4.77 -8.67
CA PRO A 169 15.43 -5.23 -9.46
C PRO A 169 16.38 -6.13 -8.67
N ARG A 170 16.25 -6.20 -7.37
CA ARG A 170 17.09 -7.05 -6.51
C ARG A 170 16.53 -8.48 -6.38
N ARG A 171 15.33 -8.72 -6.91
CA ARG A 171 14.60 -9.99 -6.74
C ARG A 171 14.30 -10.63 -8.10
N PRO A 172 14.74 -11.87 -8.34
CA PRO A 172 14.42 -12.58 -9.57
C PRO A 172 12.93 -12.99 -9.61
N GLY A 173 12.40 -13.23 -10.81
CA GLY A 173 11.07 -13.81 -11.00
C GLY A 173 9.90 -12.86 -10.70
N GLN A 174 10.13 -11.56 -10.72
CA GLN A 174 9.11 -10.58 -10.33
C GLN A 174 7.90 -10.54 -11.26
N VAL A 175 8.05 -10.79 -12.56
CA VAL A 175 6.92 -10.90 -13.50
C VAL A 175 5.95 -12.00 -13.04
N GLY A 176 6.46 -13.21 -12.74
CA GLY A 176 5.61 -14.30 -12.24
C GLY A 176 5.05 -14.05 -10.84
N ALA A 177 5.78 -13.31 -9.99
CA ALA A 177 5.25 -12.90 -8.68
C ALA A 177 4.05 -11.94 -8.84
N TYR A 178 4.12 -11.01 -9.81
CA TYR A 178 3.02 -10.11 -10.14
C TYR A 178 1.82 -10.85 -10.74
N GLU A 179 2.03 -11.79 -11.67
CA GLU A 179 0.94 -12.63 -12.21
C GLU A 179 0.18 -13.33 -11.08
N THR A 180 0.92 -13.99 -10.18
CA THR A 180 0.32 -14.68 -9.02
C THR A 180 -0.42 -13.72 -8.08
N ALA A 181 0.14 -12.52 -7.86
CA ALA A 181 -0.50 -11.51 -7.00
C ALA A 181 -1.79 -10.97 -7.63
N LEU A 182 -1.77 -10.66 -8.92
CA LEU A 182 -2.93 -10.16 -9.65
C LEU A 182 -4.07 -11.19 -9.70
N ASP A 183 -3.76 -12.48 -9.83
CA ASP A 183 -4.76 -13.56 -9.73
C ASP A 183 -5.41 -13.57 -8.34
N ARG A 184 -4.63 -13.48 -7.26
CA ARG A 184 -5.14 -13.41 -5.88
C ARG A 184 -5.97 -12.15 -5.62
N LEU A 185 -5.48 -11.00 -6.07
CA LEU A 185 -6.20 -9.74 -5.95
C LEU A 185 -7.48 -9.73 -6.78
N GLY A 186 -7.47 -10.36 -7.97
CA GLY A 186 -8.65 -10.55 -8.81
C GLY A 186 -9.71 -11.42 -8.12
N GLU A 187 -9.32 -12.48 -7.41
CA GLU A 187 -10.23 -13.27 -6.60
C GLU A 187 -10.83 -12.45 -5.45
N ALA A 188 -10.00 -11.74 -4.70
CA ALA A 188 -10.43 -10.85 -3.61
C ALA A 188 -11.34 -9.73 -4.10
N ALA A 189 -11.09 -9.19 -5.30
CA ALA A 189 -11.84 -8.08 -5.87
C ALA A 189 -13.22 -8.46 -6.45
N ARG A 190 -13.56 -9.74 -6.54
CA ARG A 190 -14.83 -10.18 -7.19
C ARG A 190 -16.10 -9.61 -6.57
N HIS A 191 -16.05 -9.27 -5.30
CA HIS A 191 -17.21 -8.87 -4.51
C HIS A 191 -16.98 -7.56 -3.77
N VAL A 192 -16.04 -6.73 -4.25
CA VAL A 192 -15.81 -5.41 -3.68
C VAL A 192 -16.31 -4.32 -4.62
N ASP A 193 -16.87 -3.29 -4.00
CA ASP A 193 -17.34 -2.09 -4.71
C ASP A 193 -16.32 -0.94 -4.63
N VAL A 194 -15.37 -1.02 -3.68
CA VAL A 194 -14.37 0.02 -3.42
C VAL A 194 -12.98 -0.58 -3.34
N LEU A 195 -12.05 0.01 -4.09
CA LEU A 195 -10.63 -0.31 -4.05
C LEU A 195 -9.85 0.93 -3.58
N VAL A 196 -9.03 0.76 -2.55
CA VAL A 196 -8.13 1.79 -2.05
C VAL A 196 -6.68 1.36 -2.33
N PRO A 197 -6.00 1.94 -3.33
CA PRO A 197 -4.57 1.70 -3.55
C PRO A 197 -3.73 2.44 -2.50
N GLY A 198 -2.46 2.08 -2.36
CA GLY A 198 -1.50 2.83 -1.55
C GLY A 198 -1.26 4.23 -2.10
N HIS A 199 -1.25 4.38 -3.41
CA HIS A 199 -1.12 5.65 -4.12
C HIS A 199 -2.19 5.80 -5.20
N GLY A 200 -2.72 7.00 -5.36
CA GLY A 200 -3.71 7.35 -6.38
C GLY A 200 -5.14 7.43 -5.86
N ALA A 201 -6.08 7.57 -6.77
CA ALA A 201 -7.48 7.75 -6.42
C ALA A 201 -8.12 6.42 -5.96
N VAL A 202 -9.07 6.53 -5.05
CA VAL A 202 -9.98 5.42 -4.72
C VAL A 202 -10.79 5.07 -5.96
N ALA A 203 -10.89 3.78 -6.28
CA ALA A 203 -11.69 3.29 -7.41
C ALA A 203 -13.01 2.70 -6.89
N GLU A 204 -14.10 2.93 -7.63
CA GLU A 204 -15.43 2.47 -7.27
C GLU A 204 -16.11 1.74 -8.44
N GLY A 205 -16.90 0.72 -8.12
CA GLY A 205 -17.70 -0.02 -9.09
C GLY A 205 -16.87 -0.59 -10.26
N PRO A 206 -17.21 -0.27 -11.53
CA PRO A 206 -16.52 -0.83 -12.70
C PRO A 206 -15.03 -0.46 -12.77
N GLU A 207 -14.60 0.60 -12.10
CA GLU A 207 -13.20 1.04 -12.10
C GLU A 207 -12.30 0.04 -11.39
N VAL A 208 -12.79 -0.69 -10.38
CA VAL A 208 -12.04 -1.76 -9.69
C VAL A 208 -11.53 -2.80 -10.70
N ALA A 209 -12.42 -3.28 -11.58
CA ALA A 209 -12.06 -4.23 -12.63
C ALA A 209 -11.11 -3.62 -13.67
N ALA A 210 -11.29 -2.33 -13.99
CA ALA A 210 -10.42 -1.64 -14.95
C ALA A 210 -8.98 -1.50 -14.43
N ARG A 211 -8.78 -1.22 -13.13
CA ARG A 211 -7.46 -1.15 -12.50
C ARG A 211 -6.74 -2.51 -12.54
N LEU A 212 -7.45 -3.58 -12.20
CA LEU A 212 -6.93 -4.95 -12.28
C LEU A 212 -6.52 -5.30 -13.72
N ALA A 213 -7.37 -4.98 -14.69
CA ALA A 213 -7.09 -5.22 -16.11
C ALA A 213 -5.89 -4.43 -16.62
N ALA A 214 -5.67 -3.20 -16.15
CA ALA A 214 -4.53 -2.39 -16.53
C ALA A 214 -3.21 -3.00 -16.04
N ASP A 215 -3.14 -3.45 -14.78
CA ASP A 215 -1.95 -4.09 -14.24
C ASP A 215 -1.68 -5.44 -14.91
N HIS A 216 -2.72 -6.24 -15.19
CA HIS A 216 -2.58 -7.48 -15.98
C HIS A 216 -2.02 -7.19 -17.38
N ALA A 217 -2.56 -6.21 -18.10
CA ALA A 217 -2.11 -5.86 -19.44
C ALA A 217 -0.64 -5.43 -19.46
N TYR A 218 -0.21 -4.65 -18.44
CA TYR A 218 1.18 -4.22 -18.29
C TYR A 218 2.12 -5.41 -18.08
N ILE A 219 1.81 -6.27 -17.11
CA ILE A 219 2.63 -7.46 -16.79
C ILE A 219 2.64 -8.47 -17.94
N ASP A 220 1.52 -8.69 -18.60
CA ASP A 220 1.41 -9.55 -19.77
C ASP A 220 2.29 -9.09 -20.94
N ALA A 221 2.37 -7.79 -21.20
CA ALA A 221 3.26 -7.24 -22.21
C ALA A 221 4.72 -7.49 -21.85
N LEU A 222 5.11 -7.24 -20.60
CA LEU A 222 6.47 -7.54 -20.12
C LEU A 222 6.81 -9.02 -20.29
N ARG A 223 5.90 -9.93 -19.94
CA ARG A 223 6.08 -11.38 -20.08
C ARG A 223 6.30 -11.81 -21.54
N ARG A 224 5.63 -11.14 -22.49
CA ARG A 224 5.81 -11.41 -23.93
C ARG A 224 7.03 -10.72 -24.52
N GLY A 225 7.78 -9.92 -23.74
CA GLY A 225 8.90 -9.11 -24.21
C GLY A 225 8.46 -7.93 -25.09
N GLU A 226 7.22 -7.51 -24.96
CA GLU A 226 6.62 -6.39 -25.68
C GLU A 226 6.73 -5.11 -24.82
N GLU A 227 6.68 -3.95 -25.49
CA GLU A 227 6.58 -2.65 -24.82
C GLU A 227 5.13 -2.46 -24.32
N PRO A 228 4.90 -2.32 -22.99
CA PRO A 228 3.58 -2.05 -22.47
C PRO A 228 2.98 -0.74 -23.01
N VAL A 229 1.71 -0.78 -23.41
CA VAL A 229 0.92 0.41 -23.75
C VAL A 229 0.05 0.71 -22.54
N ASP A 230 0.39 1.77 -21.80
CA ASP A 230 -0.28 2.13 -20.55
C ASP A 230 -0.39 3.65 -20.43
N ALA A 231 -1.60 4.15 -20.12
CA ALA A 231 -1.86 5.58 -20.02
C ALA A 231 -1.05 6.25 -18.90
N ARG A 232 -0.67 5.50 -17.84
CA ARG A 232 0.15 6.00 -16.74
C ARG A 232 1.56 6.40 -17.18
N LEU A 233 2.09 5.80 -18.26
CA LEU A 233 3.41 6.10 -18.81
C LEU A 233 3.53 7.52 -19.42
N GLY A 234 2.43 8.26 -19.50
CA GLY A 234 2.47 9.68 -19.85
C GLY A 234 3.09 10.58 -18.75
N GLN A 235 3.44 10.02 -17.59
CA GLN A 235 4.07 10.74 -16.49
C GLN A 235 5.60 10.55 -16.53
N ASP A 236 6.36 11.62 -16.74
CA ASP A 236 7.82 11.59 -16.92
C ASP A 236 8.57 10.88 -15.77
N TRP A 237 8.09 11.01 -14.55
CA TRP A 237 8.73 10.44 -13.36
C TRP A 237 8.62 8.90 -13.29
N LEU A 238 7.71 8.27 -14.05
CA LEU A 238 7.61 6.80 -14.16
C LEU A 238 8.61 6.21 -15.17
N SER A 239 9.24 7.02 -16.00
CA SER A 239 10.13 6.54 -17.06
C SER A 239 11.27 5.65 -16.55
N GLY A 240 11.86 6.02 -15.41
CA GLY A 240 12.93 5.23 -14.77
C GLY A 240 12.44 3.88 -14.24
N ILE A 241 11.25 3.82 -13.66
CA ILE A 241 10.61 2.60 -13.18
C ILE A 241 10.29 1.69 -14.37
N HIS A 242 9.68 2.25 -15.41
CA HIS A 242 9.32 1.52 -16.61
C HIS A 242 10.55 0.91 -17.30
N GLN A 243 11.63 1.68 -17.47
CA GLN A 243 12.89 1.18 -18.04
C GLN A 243 13.47 0.02 -17.20
N SER A 244 13.48 0.16 -15.87
CA SER A 244 13.92 -0.92 -14.97
C SER A 244 13.08 -2.19 -15.12
N ASN A 245 11.75 -2.04 -15.25
CA ASN A 245 10.85 -3.18 -15.47
C ASN A 245 11.14 -3.92 -16.78
N LEU A 246 11.39 -3.18 -17.88
CA LEU A 246 11.77 -3.77 -19.17
C LEU A 246 13.09 -4.55 -19.09
N GLU A 247 14.09 -4.00 -18.40
CA GLU A 247 15.40 -4.65 -18.20
C GLU A 247 15.26 -5.97 -17.42
N GLN A 248 14.45 -5.97 -16.36
CA GLN A 248 14.19 -7.17 -15.56
C GLN A 248 13.42 -8.24 -16.33
N ALA A 249 12.40 -7.85 -17.10
CA ALA A 249 11.64 -8.80 -17.91
C ALA A 249 12.54 -9.51 -18.93
N ARG A 250 13.45 -8.78 -19.58
CA ARG A 250 14.43 -9.34 -20.54
C ARG A 250 15.42 -10.29 -19.87
N SER A 251 15.87 -9.99 -18.65
CA SER A 251 16.80 -10.84 -17.91
C SER A 251 16.18 -12.15 -17.40
N SER A 252 14.85 -12.21 -17.31
CA SER A 252 14.11 -13.39 -16.83
C SER A 252 13.79 -14.40 -17.92
N THR A 253 14.00 -14.06 -19.20
CA THR A 253 13.70 -14.90 -20.38
C THR A 253 14.94 -15.56 -20.99
N GLY A 254 16.13 -15.34 -20.46
CA GLY A 254 17.42 -15.94 -20.86
C GLY A 254 17.89 -16.97 -19.86
#